data_bdb9dcf26c4274579dfb8446973d9fe6
#
_entry.id   bdb9dcf26c4274579dfb8446973d9fe6
#
_cell.length_a   1.000
_cell.length_b   1.000
_cell.length_c   1.000
_cell.angle_alpha   90.00
_cell.angle_beta   90.00
_cell.angle_gamma   90.00
#
_symmetry.space_group_name_H-M   'P 1'
#
loop_
_entity.id
_entity.type
_entity.pdbx_description
1 polymer ?
#
loop_
_entity_poly.entity_id
_entity_poly.type
_entity_poly.pdbx_seq_one_letter_code
_entity_poly.pdbx_strand_id
1 'polypeptide(L)'
;TILGAIVAGRLADHFGRKPVLFWIGILFGVGALATALAPTPDLVAGAGGAMTASSSMPITFFMVFRFLGGVGVGMSSVVAPIYTAEIAPARVRGRLVGLVQFNIVFGILLAYASNAIIREIAHEDVAWRWMLGVMAVPAVFFLLFLMAVPETPRWLFAHRREDEARAISARLTNSAEESEEQMKEIADQLAEDRAAGHVPFFTRRYRKVILMAFCIAMFNQLSGINAILYYAPKVMKLAGGEAIFGAAFPYIASVVVGLMNLIATMAALTVIDKLGRRQLMIVGSIGYLVSLGFLAGMMFAYEAGAVTGSAAVWLVLIGLLGFIASHAFGQGSVIWVFISEIFPNRVRARGQ
;
A
#
# COMPACT_ATOMS: atom_id res chain seq x y z
N THR A 1 4.94 3.04 -9.65
CA THR A 1 3.61 2.53 -9.21
C THR A 1 2.53 2.86 -10.22
N ILE A 2 2.30 4.13 -10.63
CA ILE A 2 1.20 4.55 -11.54
C ILE A 2 1.18 3.74 -12.83
N LEU A 3 2.30 3.62 -13.55
CA LEU A 3 2.38 2.82 -14.77
C LEU A 3 2.01 1.36 -14.54
N GLY A 4 2.46 0.77 -13.42
CA GLY A 4 2.09 -0.59 -13.06
C GLY A 4 0.59 -0.76 -12.86
N ALA A 5 -0.06 0.15 -12.15
CA ALA A 5 -1.51 0.11 -11.92
C ALA A 5 -2.32 0.23 -13.22
N ILE A 6 -1.90 1.11 -14.15
CA ILE A 6 -2.59 1.30 -15.44
C ILE A 6 -2.59 0.03 -16.32
N VAL A 7 -1.46 -0.69 -16.35
CA VAL A 7 -1.33 -1.87 -17.21
C VAL A 7 -1.80 -3.16 -16.56
N ALA A 8 -1.90 -3.18 -15.23
CA ALA A 8 -2.14 -4.38 -14.41
C ALA A 8 -3.43 -5.11 -14.78
N GLY A 9 -4.54 -4.37 -14.92
CA GLY A 9 -5.83 -4.95 -15.26
C GLY A 9 -5.80 -5.67 -16.61
N ARG A 10 -5.27 -5.01 -17.65
CA ARG A 10 -5.17 -5.60 -19.00
C ARG A 10 -4.29 -6.85 -19.02
N LEU A 11 -3.16 -6.81 -18.32
CA LEU A 11 -2.26 -7.97 -18.22
C LEU A 11 -2.93 -9.13 -17.48
N ALA A 12 -3.62 -8.84 -16.37
CA ALA A 12 -4.32 -9.85 -15.60
C ALA A 12 -5.51 -10.45 -16.34
N ASP A 13 -6.21 -9.68 -17.17
CA ASP A 13 -7.29 -10.18 -18.02
C ASP A 13 -6.76 -11.07 -19.14
N HIS A 14 -5.61 -10.73 -19.72
CA HIS A 14 -5.05 -11.48 -20.85
C HIS A 14 -4.29 -12.75 -20.40
N PHE A 15 -3.40 -12.63 -19.44
CA PHE A 15 -2.50 -13.72 -19.04
C PHE A 15 -3.00 -14.55 -17.85
N GLY A 16 -3.99 -14.03 -17.11
CA GLY A 16 -4.44 -14.60 -15.85
C GLY A 16 -3.89 -13.85 -14.64
N ARG A 17 -4.57 -14.05 -13.51
CA ARG A 17 -4.21 -13.35 -12.28
C ARG A 17 -2.93 -13.94 -11.67
N LYS A 18 -2.84 -15.26 -11.62
CA LYS A 18 -1.68 -15.96 -11.03
C LYS A 18 -0.35 -15.67 -11.75
N PRO A 19 -0.23 -15.77 -13.09
CA PRO A 19 1.00 -15.42 -13.79
C PRO A 19 1.42 -13.97 -13.58
N VAL A 20 0.46 -13.03 -13.56
CA VAL A 20 0.78 -11.62 -13.32
C VAL A 20 1.28 -11.41 -11.88
N LEU A 21 0.67 -12.05 -10.89
CA LEU A 21 1.15 -12.03 -9.50
C LEU A 21 2.56 -12.63 -9.40
N PHE A 22 2.89 -13.64 -10.18
CA PHE A 22 4.22 -14.21 -10.22
C PHE A 22 5.27 -13.21 -10.74
N TRP A 23 4.97 -12.52 -11.84
CA TRP A 23 5.82 -11.45 -12.34
C TRP A 23 5.96 -10.27 -11.38
N ILE A 24 4.89 -9.92 -10.66
CA ILE A 24 4.93 -8.91 -9.60
C ILE A 24 5.94 -9.31 -8.52
N GLY A 25 5.89 -10.55 -8.04
CA GLY A 25 6.82 -11.07 -7.05
C GLY A 25 8.27 -11.02 -7.51
N ILE A 26 8.53 -11.39 -8.78
CA ILE A 26 9.87 -11.32 -9.39
C ILE A 26 10.35 -9.86 -9.48
N LEU A 27 9.55 -8.96 -10.03
CA LEU A 27 9.91 -7.54 -10.19
C LEU A 27 10.23 -6.90 -8.83
N PHE A 28 9.44 -7.23 -7.81
CA PHE A 28 9.65 -6.71 -6.47
C PHE A 28 10.91 -7.30 -5.82
N GLY A 29 11.08 -8.63 -5.87
CA GLY A 29 12.23 -9.31 -5.27
C GLY A 29 13.55 -8.93 -5.95
N VAL A 30 13.58 -8.95 -7.30
CA VAL A 30 14.76 -8.52 -8.07
C VAL A 30 15.05 -7.03 -7.84
N GLY A 31 14.00 -6.18 -7.83
CA GLY A 31 14.16 -4.76 -7.52
C GLY A 31 14.75 -4.51 -6.14
N ALA A 32 14.31 -5.26 -5.11
CA ALA A 32 14.85 -5.17 -3.75
C ALA A 32 16.32 -5.61 -3.69
N LEU A 33 16.66 -6.78 -4.23
CA LEU A 33 18.03 -7.31 -4.23
C LEU A 33 18.98 -6.42 -5.03
N ALA A 34 18.60 -6.04 -6.24
CA ALA A 34 19.44 -5.19 -7.10
C ALA A 34 19.71 -3.82 -6.47
N THR A 35 18.70 -3.21 -5.81
CA THR A 35 18.91 -1.94 -5.10
C THR A 35 19.80 -2.10 -3.87
N ALA A 36 19.71 -3.21 -3.15
CA ALA A 36 20.61 -3.51 -2.03
C ALA A 36 22.05 -3.73 -2.47
N LEU A 37 22.24 -4.32 -3.65
CA LEU A 37 23.55 -4.60 -4.25
C LEU A 37 24.09 -3.46 -5.14
N ALA A 38 23.35 -2.35 -5.24
CA ALA A 38 23.78 -1.23 -6.07
C ALA A 38 25.18 -0.73 -5.69
N PRO A 39 26.08 -0.48 -6.66
CA PRO A 39 27.40 0.08 -6.39
C PRO A 39 27.29 1.42 -5.65
N THR A 40 28.22 1.70 -4.73
CA THR A 40 28.34 3.04 -4.14
C THR A 40 28.98 3.97 -5.17
N PRO A 41 28.44 5.16 -5.40
CA PRO A 41 29.11 6.13 -6.26
C PRO A 41 30.40 6.63 -5.58
N ASP A 42 31.52 6.63 -6.32
CA ASP A 42 32.71 7.31 -5.87
C ASP A 42 32.47 8.81 -5.89
N LEU A 43 32.62 9.45 -4.75
CA LEU A 43 32.44 10.89 -4.61
C LEU A 43 33.75 11.59 -4.84
N VAL A 44 33.79 12.53 -5.80
CA VAL A 44 34.94 13.36 -6.13
C VAL A 44 34.62 14.81 -5.77
N ALA A 45 35.60 15.52 -5.22
CA ALA A 45 35.45 16.95 -4.94
C ALA A 45 35.28 17.72 -6.25
N GLY A 46 34.10 18.29 -6.46
CA GLY A 46 33.78 19.13 -7.61
C GLY A 46 34.24 20.56 -7.44
N ALA A 47 34.15 21.36 -8.50
CA ALA A 47 34.44 22.77 -8.48
C ALA A 47 33.51 23.49 -7.48
N GLY A 48 34.09 24.13 -6.47
CA GLY A 48 33.35 24.78 -5.39
C GLY A 48 33.20 23.98 -4.09
N GLY A 49 33.92 22.83 -3.95
CA GLY A 49 33.95 22.03 -2.72
C GLY A 49 32.76 21.11 -2.51
N ALA A 50 31.82 21.08 -3.43
CA ALA A 50 30.69 20.12 -3.38
C ALA A 50 31.18 18.73 -3.83
N MET A 51 30.83 17.69 -3.06
CA MET A 51 31.09 16.30 -3.45
C MET A 51 30.13 15.89 -4.56
N THR A 52 30.66 15.51 -5.71
CA THR A 52 29.90 15.02 -6.88
C THR A 52 30.26 13.57 -7.18
N ALA A 53 29.30 12.80 -7.68
CA ALA A 53 29.55 11.43 -8.10
C ALA A 53 30.48 11.43 -9.34
N SER A 54 31.55 10.64 -9.30
CA SER A 54 32.47 10.48 -10.44
C SER A 54 31.80 9.81 -11.64
N SER A 55 30.74 9.04 -11.43
CA SER A 55 29.94 8.38 -12.45
C SER A 55 28.47 8.37 -12.07
N SER A 56 27.60 8.62 -13.05
CA SER A 56 26.15 8.51 -12.87
C SER A 56 25.65 7.04 -12.87
N MET A 57 26.48 6.09 -13.28
CA MET A 57 26.10 4.68 -13.45
C MET A 57 25.53 4.03 -12.19
N PRO A 58 26.12 4.15 -10.98
CA PRO A 58 25.58 3.58 -9.76
C PRO A 58 24.20 4.13 -9.40
N ILE A 59 24.00 5.43 -9.58
CA ILE A 59 22.72 6.10 -9.29
C ILE A 59 21.68 5.66 -10.31
N THR A 60 22.00 5.61 -11.59
CA THR A 60 21.10 5.15 -12.66
C THR A 60 20.69 3.71 -12.42
N PHE A 61 21.63 2.82 -12.07
CA PHE A 61 21.35 1.43 -11.72
C PHE A 61 20.33 1.35 -10.58
N PHE A 62 20.58 2.06 -9.47
CA PHE A 62 19.67 2.12 -8.33
C PHE A 62 18.26 2.60 -8.75
N MET A 63 18.20 3.69 -9.53
CA MET A 63 16.93 4.28 -9.97
C MET A 63 16.12 3.33 -10.86
N VAL A 64 16.78 2.63 -11.80
CA VAL A 64 16.11 1.67 -12.70
C VAL A 64 15.48 0.53 -11.90
N PHE A 65 16.21 -0.08 -10.97
CA PHE A 65 15.66 -1.18 -10.19
C PHE A 65 14.61 -0.74 -9.17
N ARG A 66 14.72 0.47 -8.61
CA ARG A 66 13.64 1.07 -7.80
C ARG A 66 12.40 1.36 -8.65
N PHE A 67 12.56 1.81 -9.88
CA PHE A 67 11.46 1.99 -10.82
C PHE A 67 10.75 0.66 -11.14
N LEU A 68 11.50 -0.39 -11.45
CA LEU A 68 10.95 -1.73 -11.72
C LEU A 68 10.19 -2.30 -10.51
N GLY A 69 10.78 -2.20 -9.31
CA GLY A 69 10.09 -2.57 -8.07
C GLY A 69 8.81 -1.76 -7.87
N GLY A 70 8.84 -0.45 -8.15
CA GLY A 70 7.68 0.42 -8.10
C GLY A 70 6.57 0.05 -9.10
N VAL A 71 6.92 -0.44 -10.30
CA VAL A 71 5.95 -1.00 -11.26
C VAL A 71 5.28 -2.23 -10.64
N GLY A 72 6.06 -3.15 -10.07
CA GLY A 72 5.53 -4.34 -9.36
C GLY A 72 4.55 -3.98 -8.25
N VAL A 73 4.87 -3.00 -7.41
CA VAL A 73 3.96 -2.50 -6.35
C VAL A 73 2.66 -1.95 -6.95
N GLY A 74 2.76 -1.16 -8.04
CA GLY A 74 1.57 -0.62 -8.71
C GLY A 74 0.68 -1.72 -9.32
N MET A 75 1.27 -2.75 -9.91
CA MET A 75 0.52 -3.91 -10.42
C MET A 75 -0.14 -4.68 -9.26
N SER A 76 0.56 -4.87 -8.15
CA SER A 76 0.05 -5.58 -6.97
C SER A 76 -1.19 -4.91 -6.38
N SER A 77 -1.22 -3.58 -6.34
CA SER A 77 -2.35 -2.83 -5.78
C SER A 77 -3.68 -3.07 -6.52
N VAL A 78 -3.61 -3.50 -7.78
CA VAL A 78 -4.78 -3.84 -8.60
C VAL A 78 -5.06 -5.34 -8.61
N VAL A 79 -4.04 -6.16 -8.88
CA VAL A 79 -4.25 -7.60 -9.14
C VAL A 79 -4.50 -8.39 -7.86
N ALA A 80 -3.85 -8.04 -6.75
CA ALA A 80 -4.02 -8.80 -5.51
C ALA A 80 -5.45 -8.69 -4.92
N PRO A 81 -6.11 -7.51 -4.85
CA PRO A 81 -7.50 -7.43 -4.45
C PRO A 81 -8.45 -8.17 -5.39
N ILE A 82 -8.22 -8.08 -6.72
CA ILE A 82 -9.03 -8.78 -7.73
C ILE A 82 -8.91 -10.30 -7.51
N TYR A 83 -7.69 -10.82 -7.42
CA TYR A 83 -7.45 -12.24 -7.17
C TYR A 83 -8.15 -12.71 -5.89
N THR A 84 -8.00 -11.95 -4.80
CA THR A 84 -8.63 -12.27 -3.52
C THR A 84 -10.16 -12.29 -3.61
N ALA A 85 -10.75 -11.33 -4.31
CA ALA A 85 -12.20 -11.26 -4.49
C ALA A 85 -12.75 -12.38 -5.37
N GLU A 86 -12.01 -12.80 -6.41
CA GLU A 86 -12.42 -13.84 -7.35
C GLU A 86 -12.24 -15.26 -6.80
N ILE A 87 -11.24 -15.50 -5.94
CA ILE A 87 -11.00 -16.82 -5.36
C ILE A 87 -11.82 -17.06 -4.09
N ALA A 88 -12.29 -15.99 -3.45
CA ALA A 88 -13.02 -16.05 -2.19
C ALA A 88 -14.47 -16.52 -2.38
N PRO A 89 -14.92 -17.57 -1.68
CA PRO A 89 -16.34 -17.90 -1.60
C PRO A 89 -17.16 -16.72 -1.10
N ALA A 90 -18.39 -16.56 -1.61
CA ALA A 90 -19.27 -15.42 -1.31
C ALA A 90 -19.41 -15.14 0.19
N ARG A 91 -19.53 -16.20 1.00
CA ARG A 91 -19.70 -16.15 2.45
C ARG A 91 -18.57 -15.43 3.20
N VAL A 92 -17.32 -15.53 2.72
CA VAL A 92 -16.13 -15.00 3.40
C VAL A 92 -15.43 -13.91 2.60
N ARG A 93 -15.92 -13.58 1.39
CA ARG A 93 -15.30 -12.62 0.45
C ARG A 93 -15.01 -11.27 1.12
N GLY A 94 -15.98 -10.70 1.84
CA GLY A 94 -15.80 -9.43 2.53
C GLY A 94 -14.70 -9.44 3.59
N ARG A 95 -14.57 -10.54 4.34
CA ARG A 95 -13.49 -10.72 5.34
C ARG A 95 -12.13 -10.84 4.68
N LEU A 96 -12.02 -11.63 3.60
CA LEU A 96 -10.76 -11.83 2.88
C LEU A 96 -10.29 -10.55 2.17
N VAL A 97 -11.21 -9.78 1.61
CA VAL A 97 -10.87 -8.45 1.05
C VAL A 97 -10.42 -7.49 2.17
N GLY A 98 -11.04 -7.56 3.35
CA GLY A 98 -10.59 -6.79 4.52
C GLY A 98 -9.17 -7.15 4.98
N LEU A 99 -8.74 -8.41 4.81
CA LEU A 99 -7.36 -8.84 5.10
C LEU A 99 -6.32 -8.18 4.19
N VAL A 100 -6.71 -7.74 3.00
CA VAL A 100 -5.78 -6.98 2.11
C VAL A 100 -5.34 -5.69 2.82
N GLN A 101 -6.28 -4.96 3.42
CA GLN A 101 -5.94 -3.74 4.16
C GLN A 101 -5.11 -4.04 5.42
N PHE A 102 -5.44 -5.11 6.15
CA PHE A 102 -4.63 -5.57 7.27
C PHE A 102 -3.18 -5.85 6.83
N ASN A 103 -3.00 -6.61 5.75
CA ASN A 103 -1.66 -6.95 5.24
C ASN A 103 -0.86 -5.72 4.82
N ILE A 104 -1.48 -4.69 4.26
CA ILE A 104 -0.81 -3.43 3.91
C ILE A 104 -0.24 -2.76 5.17
N VAL A 105 -1.08 -2.52 6.18
CA VAL A 105 -0.64 -1.82 7.40
C VAL A 105 0.29 -2.66 8.26
N PHE A 106 0.09 -3.98 8.29
CA PHE A 106 1.00 -4.91 8.95
C PHE A 106 2.36 -4.96 8.25
N GLY A 107 2.39 -4.92 6.92
CA GLY A 107 3.62 -4.81 6.14
C GLY A 107 4.40 -3.52 6.43
N ILE A 108 3.72 -2.39 6.61
CA ILE A 108 4.34 -1.12 7.03
C ILE A 108 4.98 -1.27 8.41
N LEU A 109 4.29 -1.88 9.37
CA LEU A 109 4.83 -2.14 10.71
C LEU A 109 6.06 -3.05 10.64
N LEU A 110 6.01 -4.15 9.88
CA LEU A 110 7.15 -5.06 9.69
C LEU A 110 8.35 -4.35 9.05
N ALA A 111 8.11 -3.47 8.07
CA ALA A 111 9.16 -2.69 7.43
C ALA A 111 9.86 -1.76 8.44
N TYR A 112 9.10 -1.07 9.29
CA TYR A 112 9.68 -0.25 10.34
C TYR A 112 10.42 -1.08 11.38
N ALA A 113 9.86 -2.21 11.82
CA ALA A 113 10.49 -3.09 12.79
C ALA A 113 11.81 -3.67 12.25
N SER A 114 11.82 -4.15 11.01
CA SER A 114 13.04 -4.66 10.37
C SER A 114 14.11 -3.56 10.23
N ASN A 115 13.72 -2.34 9.85
CA ASN A 115 14.64 -1.23 9.74
C ASN A 115 15.23 -0.82 11.11
N ALA A 116 14.42 -0.83 12.17
CA ALA A 116 14.90 -0.55 13.52
C ALA A 116 15.91 -1.62 14.00
N ILE A 117 15.61 -2.90 13.77
CA ILE A 117 16.51 -4.01 14.10
C ILE A 117 17.81 -3.91 13.31
N ILE A 118 17.72 -3.69 11.98
CA ILE A 118 18.90 -3.58 11.12
C ILE A 118 19.78 -2.40 11.55
N ARG A 119 19.17 -1.28 11.96
CA ARG A 119 19.92 -0.11 12.44
C ARG A 119 20.76 -0.41 13.69
N GLU A 120 20.27 -1.28 14.58
CA GLU A 120 21.00 -1.68 15.78
C GLU A 120 22.15 -2.65 15.50
N ILE A 121 21.97 -3.58 14.54
CA ILE A 121 22.93 -4.69 14.36
C ILE A 121 23.89 -4.46 13.19
N ALA A 122 23.53 -3.63 12.21
CA ALA A 122 24.35 -3.40 11.03
C ALA A 122 25.20 -2.14 11.16
N HIS A 123 26.42 -2.19 10.61
CA HIS A 123 27.28 -1.01 10.51
C HIS A 123 26.62 0.09 9.67
N GLU A 124 26.81 1.36 10.04
CA GLU A 124 26.14 2.50 9.41
C GLU A 124 26.26 2.54 7.88
N ASP A 125 27.47 2.24 7.36
CA ASP A 125 27.77 2.32 5.93
C ASP A 125 26.99 1.33 5.09
N VAL A 126 26.56 0.20 5.67
CA VAL A 126 25.87 -0.89 4.97
C VAL A 126 24.43 -1.11 5.43
N ALA A 127 24.00 -0.47 6.51
CA ALA A 127 22.66 -0.65 7.09
C ALA A 127 21.55 -0.41 6.04
N TRP A 128 21.66 0.63 5.23
CA TRP A 128 20.69 0.94 4.18
C TRP A 128 20.54 -0.18 3.13
N ARG A 129 21.61 -0.92 2.85
CA ARG A 129 21.59 -2.06 1.93
C ARG A 129 20.77 -3.20 2.50
N TRP A 130 20.98 -3.52 3.78
CA TRP A 130 20.19 -4.53 4.48
C TRP A 130 18.73 -4.14 4.61
N MET A 131 18.41 -2.86 4.87
CA MET A 131 17.05 -2.33 4.92
C MET A 131 16.31 -2.47 3.58
N LEU A 132 17.03 -2.31 2.46
CA LEU A 132 16.45 -2.54 1.14
C LEU A 132 16.39 -4.02 0.78
N GLY A 133 17.44 -4.77 1.10
CA GLY A 133 17.56 -6.20 0.77
C GLY A 133 16.57 -7.08 1.51
N VAL A 134 16.25 -6.76 2.78
CA VAL A 134 15.30 -7.55 3.58
C VAL A 134 13.91 -7.63 2.96
N MET A 135 13.54 -6.67 2.11
CA MET A 135 12.29 -6.70 1.34
C MET A 135 12.22 -7.87 0.35
N ALA A 136 13.34 -8.48 -0.01
CA ALA A 136 13.35 -9.69 -0.84
C ALA A 136 12.80 -10.92 -0.10
N VAL A 137 12.91 -10.96 1.23
CA VAL A 137 12.43 -12.09 2.05
C VAL A 137 10.92 -12.30 1.89
N PRO A 138 10.04 -11.31 2.14
CA PRO A 138 8.62 -11.49 1.87
C PRO A 138 8.31 -11.75 0.39
N ALA A 139 9.11 -11.23 -0.56
CA ALA A 139 8.91 -11.53 -1.98
C ALA A 139 9.15 -13.02 -2.31
N VAL A 140 10.17 -13.62 -1.72
CA VAL A 140 10.44 -15.06 -1.86
C VAL A 140 9.30 -15.89 -1.27
N PHE A 141 8.86 -15.58 -0.05
CA PHE A 141 7.71 -16.27 0.55
C PHE A 141 6.44 -16.10 -0.29
N PHE A 142 6.19 -14.90 -0.80
CA PHE A 142 5.06 -14.65 -1.69
C PHE A 142 5.12 -15.55 -2.93
N LEU A 143 6.27 -15.66 -3.60
CA LEU A 143 6.45 -16.52 -4.77
C LEU A 143 6.25 -18.00 -4.42
N LEU A 144 6.78 -18.46 -3.28
CA LEU A 144 6.62 -19.83 -2.83
C LEU A 144 5.14 -20.17 -2.55
N PHE A 145 4.42 -19.31 -1.83
CA PHE A 145 2.99 -19.53 -1.58
C PHE A 145 2.15 -19.43 -2.85
N LEU A 146 2.54 -18.55 -3.78
CA LEU A 146 1.85 -18.42 -5.06
C LEU A 146 1.93 -19.70 -5.92
N MET A 147 2.98 -20.50 -5.75
CA MET A 147 3.07 -21.79 -6.45
C MET A 147 1.96 -22.75 -6.01
N ALA A 148 1.53 -22.67 -4.75
CA ALA A 148 0.52 -23.56 -4.16
C ALA A 148 -0.93 -23.16 -4.47
N VAL A 149 -1.17 -21.91 -4.88
CA VAL A 149 -2.54 -21.43 -5.16
C VAL A 149 -2.90 -21.58 -6.65
N PRO A 150 -4.18 -21.86 -6.97
CA PRO A 150 -4.65 -22.02 -8.35
C PRO A 150 -4.88 -20.67 -9.04
N GLU A 151 -5.20 -20.69 -10.34
CA GLU A 151 -5.79 -19.54 -11.04
C GLU A 151 -7.25 -19.35 -10.64
N THR A 152 -7.82 -18.17 -10.88
CA THR A 152 -9.20 -17.87 -10.46
C THR A 152 -10.24 -18.59 -11.32
N PRO A 153 -11.33 -19.13 -10.73
CA PRO A 153 -12.40 -19.78 -11.49
C PRO A 153 -13.03 -18.83 -12.53
N ARG A 154 -13.18 -17.55 -12.22
CA ARG A 154 -13.73 -16.54 -13.11
C ARG A 154 -12.90 -16.37 -14.37
N TRP A 155 -11.57 -16.28 -14.24
CA TRP A 155 -10.68 -16.13 -15.40
C TRP A 155 -10.69 -17.38 -16.28
N LEU A 156 -10.63 -18.57 -15.67
CA LEU A 156 -10.68 -19.83 -16.39
C LEU A 156 -11.97 -19.99 -17.17
N PHE A 157 -13.11 -19.69 -16.55
CA PHE A 157 -14.41 -19.75 -17.22
C PHE A 157 -14.50 -18.75 -18.38
N ALA A 158 -14.01 -17.53 -18.20
CA ALA A 158 -13.99 -16.52 -19.26
C ALA A 158 -13.16 -16.95 -20.49
N HIS A 159 -12.14 -17.80 -20.27
CA HIS A 159 -11.24 -18.33 -21.30
C HIS A 159 -11.63 -19.76 -21.78
N ARG A 160 -12.88 -20.18 -21.58
CA ARG A 160 -13.43 -21.46 -22.01
C ARG A 160 -12.76 -22.71 -21.42
N ARG A 161 -12.15 -22.56 -20.22
CA ARG A 161 -11.57 -23.65 -19.44
C ARG A 161 -12.52 -24.04 -18.30
N GLU A 162 -13.77 -24.40 -18.66
CA GLU A 162 -14.87 -24.58 -17.70
C GLU A 162 -14.63 -25.75 -16.76
N ASP A 163 -14.08 -26.87 -17.25
CA ASP A 163 -13.80 -28.05 -16.42
C ASP A 163 -12.81 -27.73 -15.31
N GLU A 164 -11.76 -26.95 -15.63
CA GLU A 164 -10.78 -26.52 -14.63
C GLU A 164 -11.39 -25.51 -13.65
N ALA A 165 -12.22 -24.59 -14.14
CA ALA A 165 -12.93 -23.63 -13.29
C ALA A 165 -13.82 -24.36 -12.26
N ARG A 166 -14.58 -25.38 -12.70
CA ARG A 166 -15.41 -26.23 -11.83
C ARG A 166 -14.57 -27.00 -10.81
N ALA A 167 -13.48 -27.61 -11.25
CA ALA A 167 -12.57 -28.36 -10.37
C ALA A 167 -11.97 -27.46 -9.28
N ILE A 168 -11.62 -26.23 -9.62
CA ILE A 168 -11.08 -25.26 -8.65
C ILE A 168 -12.19 -24.75 -7.73
N SER A 169 -13.36 -24.39 -8.26
CA SER A 169 -14.51 -23.98 -7.44
C SER A 169 -14.88 -25.05 -6.41
N ALA A 170 -14.93 -26.32 -6.82
CA ALA A 170 -15.20 -27.43 -5.92
C ALA A 170 -14.13 -27.62 -4.81
N ARG A 171 -12.90 -27.18 -5.03
CA ARG A 171 -11.82 -27.20 -4.01
C ARG A 171 -11.90 -26.02 -3.04
N LEU A 172 -12.53 -24.92 -3.44
CA LEU A 172 -12.62 -23.68 -2.66
C LEU A 172 -13.91 -23.57 -1.84
N THR A 173 -14.93 -24.34 -2.21
CA THR A 173 -16.24 -24.38 -1.57
C THR A 173 -16.39 -25.59 -0.65
N ASN A 174 -17.36 -25.55 0.27
CA ASN A 174 -17.54 -26.63 1.24
C ASN A 174 -18.54 -27.71 0.76
N SER A 175 -19.33 -27.41 -0.28
CA SER A 175 -20.31 -28.35 -0.84
C SER A 175 -20.39 -28.23 -2.37
N ALA A 176 -20.93 -29.26 -3.01
CA ALA A 176 -21.15 -29.28 -4.44
C ALA A 176 -22.18 -28.21 -4.86
N GLU A 177 -23.22 -28.00 -4.02
CA GLU A 177 -24.25 -26.99 -4.24
C GLU A 177 -23.65 -25.58 -4.24
N GLU A 178 -22.78 -25.26 -3.26
CA GLU A 178 -22.09 -23.97 -3.17
C GLU A 178 -21.18 -23.75 -4.39
N SER A 179 -20.54 -24.80 -4.89
CA SER A 179 -19.70 -24.75 -6.10
C SER A 179 -20.53 -24.45 -7.35
N GLU A 180 -21.66 -25.13 -7.53
CA GLU A 180 -22.54 -24.90 -8.69
C GLU A 180 -23.18 -23.49 -8.62
N GLU A 181 -23.54 -23.00 -7.44
CA GLU A 181 -24.06 -21.66 -7.26
C GLU A 181 -23.02 -20.62 -7.63
N GLN A 182 -21.75 -20.78 -7.18
CA GLN A 182 -20.64 -19.92 -7.53
C GLN A 182 -20.39 -19.91 -9.06
N MET A 183 -20.42 -21.08 -9.70
CA MET A 183 -20.21 -21.20 -11.14
C MET A 183 -21.35 -20.52 -11.92
N LYS A 184 -22.60 -20.65 -11.46
CA LYS A 184 -23.74 -19.96 -12.03
C LYS A 184 -23.62 -18.46 -11.89
N GLU A 185 -23.24 -17.96 -10.69
CA GLU A 185 -23.00 -16.53 -10.45
C GLU A 185 -21.95 -15.98 -11.41
N ILE A 186 -20.84 -16.71 -11.61
CA ILE A 186 -19.77 -16.33 -12.56
C ILE A 186 -20.32 -16.29 -13.99
N ALA A 187 -21.08 -17.30 -14.42
CA ALA A 187 -21.65 -17.36 -15.76
C ALA A 187 -22.62 -16.20 -16.02
N ASP A 188 -23.51 -15.93 -15.08
CA ASP A 188 -24.50 -14.86 -15.16
C ASP A 188 -23.83 -13.48 -15.22
N GLN A 189 -22.83 -13.22 -14.37
CA GLN A 189 -22.03 -11.98 -14.38
C GLN A 189 -21.29 -11.79 -15.73
N LEU A 190 -20.67 -12.83 -16.27
CA LEU A 190 -19.97 -12.75 -17.56
C LEU A 190 -20.94 -12.55 -18.73
N ALA A 191 -22.14 -13.14 -18.65
CA ALA A 191 -23.21 -12.90 -19.63
C ALA A 191 -23.71 -11.45 -19.58
N GLU A 192 -23.93 -10.91 -18.39
CA GLU A 192 -24.29 -9.51 -18.19
C GLU A 192 -23.21 -8.55 -18.71
N ASP A 193 -21.92 -8.83 -18.41
CA ASP A 193 -20.80 -8.03 -18.88
C ASP A 193 -20.70 -8.02 -20.41
N ARG A 194 -20.96 -9.16 -21.06
CA ARG A 194 -21.01 -9.28 -22.53
C ARG A 194 -22.22 -8.56 -23.11
N ALA A 195 -23.40 -8.69 -22.52
CA ALA A 195 -24.64 -8.06 -22.96
C ALA A 195 -24.61 -6.53 -22.77
N ALA A 196 -23.97 -6.05 -21.71
CA ALA A 196 -23.83 -4.62 -21.44
C ALA A 196 -22.97 -3.89 -22.46
N GLY A 197 -22.14 -4.61 -23.23
CA GLY A 197 -21.23 -4.04 -24.21
C GLY A 197 -20.22 -3.05 -23.61
N HIS A 198 -19.58 -2.28 -24.47
CA HIS A 198 -18.61 -1.29 -24.04
C HIS A 198 -19.31 -0.02 -23.57
N VAL A 199 -19.68 0.06 -22.28
CA VAL A 199 -20.21 1.30 -21.69
C VAL A 199 -19.08 2.31 -21.55
N PRO A 200 -19.11 3.45 -22.25
CA PRO A 200 -18.05 4.44 -22.13
C PRO A 200 -18.04 5.04 -20.71
N PHE A 201 -16.87 4.98 -20.05
CA PHE A 201 -16.70 5.48 -18.69
C PHE A 201 -16.74 7.02 -18.63
N PHE A 202 -16.02 7.68 -19.55
CA PHE A 202 -15.95 9.14 -19.61
C PHE A 202 -17.17 9.73 -20.34
N THR A 203 -18.32 9.72 -19.66
CA THR A 203 -19.57 10.32 -20.16
C THR A 203 -20.03 11.46 -19.27
N ARG A 204 -20.86 12.35 -19.84
CA ARG A 204 -21.48 13.46 -19.08
C ARG A 204 -22.27 12.94 -17.88
N ARG A 205 -22.83 11.73 -17.97
CA ARG A 205 -23.60 11.07 -16.90
C ARG A 205 -22.74 10.78 -15.66
N TYR A 206 -21.49 10.34 -15.82
CA TYR A 206 -20.60 9.94 -14.72
C TYR A 206 -19.64 11.03 -14.29
N ARG A 207 -19.61 12.19 -14.99
CA ARG A 207 -18.64 13.26 -14.74
C ARG A 207 -18.59 13.72 -13.28
N LYS A 208 -19.74 13.89 -12.63
CA LYS A 208 -19.79 14.33 -11.23
C LYS A 208 -19.19 13.28 -10.28
N VAL A 209 -19.51 12.00 -10.50
CA VAL A 209 -19.00 10.89 -9.67
C VAL A 209 -17.50 10.72 -9.89
N ILE A 210 -17.04 10.77 -11.14
CA ILE A 210 -15.61 10.70 -11.49
C ILE A 210 -14.84 11.85 -10.84
N LEU A 211 -15.35 13.08 -10.96
CA LEU A 211 -14.69 14.25 -10.34
C LEU A 211 -14.64 14.10 -8.82
N MET A 212 -15.72 13.67 -8.19
CA MET A 212 -15.79 13.46 -6.75
C MET A 212 -14.79 12.38 -6.29
N ALA A 213 -14.75 11.22 -6.96
CA ALA A 213 -13.78 10.17 -6.67
C ALA A 213 -12.33 10.66 -6.84
N PHE A 214 -12.06 11.36 -7.95
CA PHE A 214 -10.75 11.96 -8.21
C PHE A 214 -10.34 12.96 -7.13
N CYS A 215 -11.22 13.90 -6.77
CA CYS A 215 -10.91 14.91 -5.73
C CYS A 215 -10.65 14.22 -4.38
N ILE A 216 -11.47 13.27 -3.98
CA ILE A 216 -11.31 12.55 -2.71
C ILE A 216 -9.98 11.78 -2.70
N ALA A 217 -9.67 11.04 -3.75
CA ALA A 217 -8.40 10.31 -3.87
C ALA A 217 -7.18 11.26 -3.89
N MET A 218 -7.29 12.38 -4.62
CA MET A 218 -6.25 13.40 -4.69
C MET A 218 -6.00 14.04 -3.33
N PHE A 219 -7.04 14.50 -2.63
CA PHE A 219 -6.90 15.14 -1.32
C PHE A 219 -6.43 14.16 -0.25
N ASN A 220 -6.79 12.87 -0.35
CA ASN A 220 -6.22 11.84 0.52
C ASN A 220 -4.69 11.76 0.38
N GLN A 221 -4.16 11.81 -0.83
CA GLN A 221 -2.70 11.80 -1.05
C GLN A 221 -2.05 13.13 -0.66
N LEU A 222 -2.71 14.27 -0.92
CA LEU A 222 -2.24 15.60 -0.55
C LEU A 222 -2.32 15.88 0.96
N SER A 223 -2.96 15.00 1.76
CA SER A 223 -2.93 15.08 3.23
C SER A 223 -1.53 14.96 3.81
N GLY A 224 -0.54 14.49 3.03
CA GLY A 224 0.84 14.33 3.47
C GLY A 224 1.14 12.99 4.13
N ILE A 225 0.20 12.03 4.12
CA ILE A 225 0.38 10.73 4.78
C ILE A 225 1.68 10.03 4.36
N ASN A 226 1.97 9.99 3.06
CA ASN A 226 3.18 9.37 2.56
C ASN A 226 4.45 10.11 3.01
N ALA A 227 4.39 11.46 3.05
CA ALA A 227 5.50 12.25 3.55
C ALA A 227 5.79 11.94 5.02
N ILE A 228 4.76 11.90 5.86
CA ILE A 228 4.91 11.56 7.28
C ILE A 228 5.43 10.14 7.45
N LEU A 229 4.87 9.14 6.77
CA LEU A 229 5.34 7.75 6.88
C LEU A 229 6.79 7.60 6.42
N TYR A 230 7.18 8.19 5.29
CA TYR A 230 8.54 8.04 4.78
C TYR A 230 9.58 8.84 5.57
N TYR A 231 9.21 9.99 6.11
CA TYR A 231 10.14 10.88 6.80
C TYR A 231 10.00 10.86 8.33
N ALA A 232 9.18 9.96 8.91
CA ALA A 232 9.04 9.84 10.36
C ALA A 232 10.39 9.74 11.10
N PRO A 233 11.36 8.88 10.67
CA PRO A 233 12.66 8.86 11.32
C PRO A 233 13.40 10.20 11.23
N LYS A 234 13.32 10.89 10.08
CA LYS A 234 13.97 12.19 9.88
C LYS A 234 13.34 13.29 10.75
N VAL A 235 12.02 13.31 10.86
CA VAL A 235 11.31 14.26 11.74
C VAL A 235 11.73 14.06 13.19
N MET A 236 11.79 12.80 13.65
CA MET A 236 12.25 12.49 15.01
C MET A 236 13.71 12.87 15.27
N LYS A 237 14.57 12.72 14.24
CA LYS A 237 15.97 13.18 14.31
C LYS A 237 16.05 14.70 14.42
N LEU A 238 15.30 15.44 13.59
CA LEU A 238 15.24 16.90 13.61
C LEU A 238 14.72 17.44 14.95
N ALA A 239 13.79 16.74 15.60
CA ALA A 239 13.29 17.09 16.94
C ALA A 239 14.29 16.81 18.08
N GLY A 240 15.52 16.36 17.75
CA GLY A 240 16.57 16.07 18.73
C GLY A 240 16.53 14.66 19.31
N GLY A 241 15.67 13.78 18.79
CA GLY A 241 15.49 12.44 19.33
C GLY A 241 16.75 11.58 19.27
N GLU A 242 17.54 11.68 18.22
CA GLU A 242 18.81 10.96 18.08
C GLU A 242 19.85 11.43 19.12
N ALA A 243 19.95 12.74 19.32
CA ALA A 243 20.89 13.32 20.26
C ALA A 243 20.57 12.99 21.72
N ILE A 244 19.28 12.83 22.06
CA ILE A 244 18.82 12.62 23.45
C ILE A 244 18.73 11.14 23.78
N PHE A 245 18.21 10.31 22.87
CA PHE A 245 17.88 8.90 23.11
C PHE A 245 18.73 7.91 22.32
N GLY A 246 19.68 8.39 21.51
CA GLY A 246 20.55 7.55 20.70
C GLY A 246 20.11 7.32 19.25
N ALA A 247 21.01 6.79 18.43
CA ALA A 247 20.88 6.67 16.98
C ALA A 247 19.70 5.81 16.50
N ALA A 248 19.28 4.82 17.30
CA ALA A 248 18.16 3.95 16.95
C ALA A 248 16.79 4.54 17.28
N PHE A 249 16.71 5.53 18.16
CA PHE A 249 15.44 6.06 18.63
C PHE A 249 14.50 6.55 17.49
N PRO A 250 14.95 7.26 16.46
CA PRO A 250 14.09 7.66 15.35
C PRO A 250 13.44 6.48 14.61
N TYR A 251 14.14 5.36 14.52
CA TYR A 251 13.61 4.14 13.90
C TYR A 251 12.62 3.42 14.82
N ILE A 252 12.91 3.36 16.13
CA ILE A 252 11.99 2.82 17.15
C ILE A 252 10.70 3.65 17.19
N ALA A 253 10.79 4.97 17.16
CA ALA A 253 9.63 5.86 17.08
C ALA A 253 8.78 5.57 15.83
N SER A 254 9.41 5.24 14.71
CA SER A 254 8.70 4.85 13.49
C SER A 254 7.97 3.51 13.63
N VAL A 255 8.49 2.56 14.42
CA VAL A 255 7.76 1.33 14.76
C VAL A 255 6.49 1.67 15.55
N VAL A 256 6.55 2.59 16.49
CA VAL A 256 5.38 3.05 17.26
C VAL A 256 4.36 3.73 16.34
N VAL A 257 4.81 4.53 15.37
CA VAL A 257 3.96 5.10 14.29
C VAL A 257 3.28 4.00 13.47
N GLY A 258 4.02 2.98 13.05
CA GLY A 258 3.47 1.83 12.30
C GLY A 258 2.45 1.04 13.13
N LEU A 259 2.73 0.83 14.41
CA LEU A 259 1.81 0.16 15.35
C LEU A 259 0.52 0.98 15.54
N MET A 260 0.63 2.28 15.71
CA MET A 260 -0.54 3.18 15.76
C MET A 260 -1.36 3.11 14.49
N ASN A 261 -0.71 3.09 13.32
CA ASN A 261 -1.38 2.93 12.03
C ASN A 261 -2.18 1.61 11.97
N LEU A 262 -1.59 0.50 12.40
CA LEU A 262 -2.25 -0.80 12.45
C LEU A 262 -3.46 -0.77 13.40
N ILE A 263 -3.29 -0.29 14.62
CA ILE A 263 -4.36 -0.24 15.63
C ILE A 263 -5.52 0.63 15.14
N ALA A 264 -5.23 1.84 14.66
CA ALA A 264 -6.24 2.78 14.19
C ALA A 264 -7.00 2.24 12.95
N THR A 265 -6.30 1.59 12.01
CA THR A 265 -6.92 0.94 10.85
C THR A 265 -7.85 -0.19 11.27
N MET A 266 -7.41 -1.05 12.20
CA MET A 266 -8.26 -2.14 12.71
C MET A 266 -9.49 -1.59 13.44
N ALA A 267 -9.31 -0.57 14.27
CA ALA A 267 -10.43 0.12 14.92
C ALA A 267 -11.43 0.69 13.91
N ALA A 268 -10.95 1.33 12.85
CA ALA A 268 -11.80 1.86 11.79
C ALA A 268 -12.64 0.76 11.12
N LEU A 269 -12.02 -0.36 10.76
CA LEU A 269 -12.73 -1.49 10.13
C LEU A 269 -13.83 -2.10 11.01
N THR A 270 -13.69 -2.04 12.33
CA THR A 270 -14.72 -2.54 13.25
C THR A 270 -15.93 -1.61 13.39
N VAL A 271 -15.75 -0.32 13.12
CA VAL A 271 -16.80 0.70 13.32
C VAL A 271 -17.37 1.28 12.03
N ILE A 272 -16.77 0.95 10.87
CA ILE A 272 -17.12 1.53 9.56
C ILE A 272 -18.61 1.31 9.20
N ASP A 273 -19.18 0.18 9.56
CA ASP A 273 -20.58 -0.14 9.30
C ASP A 273 -21.55 0.49 10.32
N LYS A 274 -21.05 0.84 11.51
CA LYS A 274 -21.85 1.46 12.58
C LYS A 274 -21.93 2.98 12.44
N LEU A 275 -20.78 3.63 12.21
CA LEU A 275 -20.69 5.09 12.12
C LEU A 275 -20.96 5.62 10.70
N GLY A 276 -20.72 4.76 9.69
CA GLY A 276 -20.86 5.15 8.30
C GLY A 276 -19.62 5.89 7.75
N ARG A 277 -19.44 5.78 6.45
CA ARG A 277 -18.23 6.24 5.73
C ARG A 277 -18.03 7.75 5.86
N ARG A 278 -19.10 8.52 5.70
CA ARG A 278 -19.04 10.00 5.74
C ARG A 278 -18.58 10.54 7.09
N GLN A 279 -19.12 9.98 8.19
CA GLN A 279 -18.76 10.45 9.53
C GLN A 279 -17.30 10.15 9.86
N LEU A 280 -16.83 8.93 9.53
CA LEU A 280 -15.43 8.55 9.73
C LEU A 280 -14.47 9.45 8.95
N MET A 281 -14.80 9.78 7.69
CA MET A 281 -13.99 10.70 6.88
C MET A 281 -13.94 12.12 7.47
N ILE A 282 -15.05 12.64 7.98
CA ILE A 282 -15.11 13.97 8.61
C ILE A 282 -14.30 13.99 9.91
N VAL A 283 -14.54 13.03 10.81
CA VAL A 283 -13.81 12.92 12.08
C VAL A 283 -12.32 12.77 11.85
N GLY A 284 -11.92 11.88 10.93
CA GLY A 284 -10.51 11.73 10.55
C GLY A 284 -9.92 13.02 9.99
N SER A 285 -10.65 13.72 9.11
CA SER A 285 -10.18 14.98 8.52
C SER A 285 -9.94 16.09 9.56
N ILE A 286 -10.85 16.24 10.50
CA ILE A 286 -10.68 17.19 11.61
C ILE A 286 -9.49 16.77 12.47
N GLY A 287 -9.41 15.48 12.81
CA GLY A 287 -8.36 14.96 13.66
C GLY A 287 -6.95 15.17 13.05
N TYR A 288 -6.76 14.90 11.75
CA TYR A 288 -5.43 15.13 11.16
C TYR A 288 -5.10 16.60 10.95
N LEU A 289 -6.08 17.49 10.71
CA LEU A 289 -5.84 18.94 10.67
C LEU A 289 -5.35 19.45 12.03
N VAL A 290 -6.00 19.04 13.11
CA VAL A 290 -5.60 19.39 14.48
C VAL A 290 -4.20 18.84 14.78
N SER A 291 -3.95 17.57 14.45
CA SER A 291 -2.67 16.93 14.73
C SER A 291 -1.52 17.51 13.91
N LEU A 292 -1.73 17.84 12.63
CA LEU A 292 -0.72 18.51 11.81
C LEU A 292 -0.45 19.94 12.30
N GLY A 293 -1.51 20.69 12.67
CA GLY A 293 -1.37 22.02 13.27
C GLY A 293 -0.56 21.97 14.57
N PHE A 294 -0.85 21.01 15.43
CA PHE A 294 -0.09 20.76 16.66
C PHE A 294 1.38 20.39 16.33
N LEU A 295 1.61 19.46 15.42
CA LEU A 295 2.97 19.05 15.02
C LEU A 295 3.78 20.23 14.48
N ALA A 296 3.20 21.02 13.57
CA ALA A 296 3.85 22.20 13.03
C ALA A 296 4.15 23.22 14.14
N GLY A 297 3.19 23.48 15.03
CA GLY A 297 3.40 24.39 16.17
C GLY A 297 4.52 23.93 17.11
N MET A 298 4.63 22.62 17.36
CA MET A 298 5.71 22.06 18.18
C MET A 298 7.08 22.16 17.50
N MET A 299 7.16 21.96 16.19
CA MET A 299 8.40 22.14 15.43
C MET A 299 8.85 23.61 15.46
N PHE A 300 7.95 24.58 15.25
CA PHE A 300 8.25 26.00 15.39
C PHE A 300 8.69 26.37 16.82
N ALA A 301 8.01 25.84 17.85
CA ALA A 301 8.38 26.09 19.24
C ALA A 301 9.76 25.52 19.56
N TYR A 302 10.12 24.38 18.99
CA TYR A 302 11.45 23.79 19.10
C TYR A 302 12.52 24.66 18.43
N GLU A 303 12.29 25.09 17.18
CA GLU A 303 13.21 25.97 16.45
C GLU A 303 13.40 27.32 17.17
N ALA A 304 12.33 27.87 17.77
CA ALA A 304 12.36 29.08 18.57
C ALA A 304 13.00 28.91 19.95
N GLY A 305 13.37 27.69 20.35
CA GLY A 305 13.93 27.38 21.67
C GLY A 305 12.92 27.45 22.82
N ALA A 306 11.63 27.60 22.54
CA ALA A 306 10.57 27.64 23.54
C ALA A 306 10.27 26.27 24.18
N VAL A 307 10.49 25.20 23.41
CA VAL A 307 10.40 23.80 23.87
C VAL A 307 11.68 23.09 23.50
N THR A 308 12.37 22.50 24.46
CA THR A 308 13.68 21.87 24.25
C THR A 308 13.77 20.51 24.98
N GLY A 309 14.84 19.78 24.70
CA GLY A 309 15.13 18.50 25.37
C GLY A 309 14.12 17.41 25.07
N SER A 310 13.94 16.46 25.97
CA SER A 310 13.07 15.30 25.80
C SER A 310 11.60 15.68 25.61
N ALA A 311 11.13 16.78 26.18
CA ALA A 311 9.77 17.25 26.02
C ALA A 311 9.43 17.56 24.55
N ALA A 312 10.33 18.20 23.81
CA ALA A 312 10.15 18.47 22.37
C ALA A 312 9.98 17.17 21.59
N VAL A 313 10.83 16.18 21.85
CA VAL A 313 10.79 14.89 21.15
C VAL A 313 9.45 14.16 21.38
N TRP A 314 8.97 14.13 22.62
CA TRP A 314 7.70 13.48 22.94
C TRP A 314 6.50 14.24 22.37
N LEU A 315 6.49 15.55 22.39
CA LEU A 315 5.40 16.35 21.82
C LEU A 315 5.33 16.18 20.29
N VAL A 316 6.47 16.17 19.61
CA VAL A 316 6.53 15.86 18.16
C VAL A 316 6.02 14.45 17.88
N LEU A 317 6.42 13.46 18.67
CA LEU A 317 5.94 12.08 18.52
C LEU A 317 4.41 12.00 18.72
N ILE A 318 3.86 12.67 19.72
CA ILE A 318 2.41 12.73 19.97
C ILE A 318 1.69 13.34 18.75
N GLY A 319 2.22 14.40 18.17
CA GLY A 319 1.68 15.01 16.95
C GLY A 319 1.67 14.04 15.76
N LEU A 320 2.77 13.30 15.56
CA LEU A 320 2.86 12.26 14.53
C LEU A 320 1.84 11.14 14.76
N LEU A 321 1.74 10.63 15.99
CA LEU A 321 0.80 9.57 16.35
C LEU A 321 -0.66 10.02 16.18
N GLY A 322 -0.98 11.25 16.58
CA GLY A 322 -2.30 11.86 16.40
C GLY A 322 -2.68 11.97 14.93
N PHE A 323 -1.75 12.41 14.08
CA PHE A 323 -1.96 12.46 12.65
C PHE A 323 -2.21 11.08 12.05
N ILE A 324 -1.32 10.12 12.33
CA ILE A 324 -1.44 8.75 11.81
C ILE A 324 -2.73 8.09 12.26
N ALA A 325 -3.07 8.20 13.55
CA ALA A 325 -4.31 7.64 14.08
C ALA A 325 -5.54 8.24 13.39
N SER A 326 -5.60 9.56 13.25
CA SER A 326 -6.72 10.26 12.63
C SER A 326 -6.86 9.91 11.15
N HIS A 327 -5.74 9.86 10.41
CA HIS A 327 -5.74 9.49 9.00
C HIS A 327 -6.14 8.03 8.79
N ALA A 328 -5.54 7.10 9.53
CA ALA A 328 -5.82 5.67 9.41
C ALA A 328 -7.26 5.32 9.80
N PHE A 329 -7.79 5.96 10.85
CA PHE A 329 -9.16 5.78 11.30
C PHE A 329 -10.18 6.36 10.30
N GLY A 330 -9.89 7.50 9.70
CA GLY A 330 -10.79 8.19 8.78
C GLY A 330 -10.54 7.80 7.32
N GLN A 331 -9.59 8.46 6.69
CA GLN A 331 -9.42 8.38 5.24
C GLN A 331 -8.72 7.10 4.79
N GLY A 332 -7.70 6.64 5.50
CA GLY A 332 -6.89 5.49 5.08
C GLY A 332 -7.70 4.21 4.86
N SER A 333 -8.66 3.96 5.73
CA SER A 333 -9.48 2.75 5.68
C SER A 333 -10.76 2.90 4.86
N VAL A 334 -11.35 4.12 4.86
CA VAL A 334 -12.72 4.34 4.39
C VAL A 334 -12.77 4.75 2.92
N ILE A 335 -11.75 5.44 2.42
CA ILE A 335 -11.76 6.06 1.09
C ILE A 335 -11.98 5.07 -0.03
N TRP A 336 -11.33 3.91 0.03
CA TRP A 336 -11.43 2.89 -1.02
C TRP A 336 -12.80 2.24 -1.05
N VAL A 337 -13.39 2.01 0.13
CA VAL A 337 -14.76 1.50 0.26
C VAL A 337 -15.74 2.54 -0.28
N PHE A 338 -15.59 3.81 0.13
CA PHE A 338 -16.44 4.90 -0.34
C PHE A 338 -16.38 5.08 -1.86
N ILE A 339 -15.18 5.11 -2.45
CA ILE A 339 -15.00 5.21 -3.91
C ILE A 339 -15.69 4.05 -4.62
N SER A 340 -15.59 2.83 -4.08
CA SER A 340 -16.26 1.66 -4.66
C SER A 340 -17.78 1.75 -4.61
N GLU A 341 -18.32 2.36 -3.57
CA GLU A 341 -19.79 2.48 -3.35
C GLU A 341 -20.43 3.59 -4.18
N ILE A 342 -19.69 4.68 -4.51
CA ILE A 342 -20.27 5.79 -5.27
C ILE A 342 -20.43 5.51 -6.77
N PHE A 343 -19.71 4.53 -7.31
CA PHE A 343 -19.85 4.14 -8.72
C PHE A 343 -20.97 3.13 -8.92
N PRO A 344 -21.85 3.32 -9.95
CA PRO A 344 -22.81 2.30 -10.36
C PRO A 344 -22.11 0.99 -10.73
N ASN A 345 -22.74 -0.15 -10.49
CA ASN A 345 -22.16 -1.48 -10.69
C ASN A 345 -21.51 -1.66 -12.08
N ARG A 346 -22.16 -1.12 -13.15
CA ARG A 346 -21.72 -1.23 -14.54
C ARG A 346 -20.36 -0.59 -14.83
N VAL A 347 -19.93 0.39 -14.04
CA VAL A 347 -18.68 1.16 -14.26
C VAL A 347 -17.77 1.13 -13.03
N ARG A 348 -18.15 0.42 -11.98
CA ARG A 348 -17.41 0.36 -10.70
C ARG A 348 -15.95 -0.08 -10.87
N ALA A 349 -15.73 -1.18 -11.59
CA ALA A 349 -14.39 -1.72 -11.82
C ALA A 349 -13.46 -0.77 -12.63
N ARG A 350 -14.04 0.17 -13.39
CA ARG A 350 -13.25 1.19 -14.10
C ARG A 350 -13.09 2.48 -13.29
N GLY A 351 -13.95 2.68 -12.29
CA GLY A 351 -13.93 3.86 -11.42
C GLY A 351 -12.97 3.72 -10.25
N GLN A 352 -12.68 2.49 -9.83
CA GLN A 352 -11.67 2.14 -8.84
C GLN A 352 -10.27 2.15 -9.42
#